data_8f57641040ed6f61379aef1bee28e6d3
#
_entry.id   8f57641040ed6f61379aef1bee28e6d3
#
_cell.length_a   1.000
_cell.length_b   1.000
_cell.length_c   1.000
_cell.angle_alpha   90.00
_cell.angle_beta   90.00
_cell.angle_gamma   90.00
#
_symmetry.space_group_name_H-M   'P 1'
#
loop_
_entity.id
_entity.type
_entity.pdbx_description
1 polymer ?
#
loop_
_entity_poly.entity_id
_entity_poly.type
_entity_poly.pdbx_seq_one_letter_code
_entity_poly.pdbx_strand_id
1 'polypeptide(L)'
;MEIIYQRNKDKQPVYDMYQKIFEDPEPFAQYYFEEIYATNQVILAEEDNKILGMIHLNPYHIRAGKKTYTLNYIVAVAVWKEYRRRGIMAEMLKKCFNDMHEQEQPFTYLMPANKAYYEPFQFRFVMDWEETMIDDHNISYTDDTTDRNHKIVHIMAEDYQMIQNFLERFMEQYNIYTCLLYTSPSPRD
;
A
#
# COMPACT_ATOMS: atom_id res chain seq x y z
N MET A 1 -14.15 -21.02 12.28
CA MET A 1 -13.44 -19.88 11.65
C MET A 1 -13.93 -19.76 10.21
N GLU A 2 -14.32 -18.57 9.80
CA GLU A 2 -14.75 -18.22 8.45
C GLU A 2 -13.81 -17.18 7.87
N ILE A 3 -13.60 -17.22 6.55
CA ILE A 3 -12.85 -16.19 5.80
C ILE A 3 -13.84 -15.44 4.94
N ILE A 4 -14.08 -14.18 5.27
CA ILE A 4 -15.12 -13.36 4.65
C ILE A 4 -14.59 -11.98 4.24
N TYR A 5 -15.29 -11.33 3.29
CA TYR A 5 -15.14 -9.89 3.14
C TYR A 5 -15.92 -9.17 4.24
N GLN A 6 -15.35 -8.10 4.76
CA GLN A 6 -16.05 -7.27 5.73
C GLN A 6 -17.37 -6.77 5.15
N ARG A 7 -18.48 -7.17 5.76
CA ARG A 7 -19.83 -6.85 5.30
C ARG A 7 -20.40 -5.58 5.91
N ASN A 8 -19.96 -5.25 7.11
CA ASN A 8 -20.41 -4.08 7.85
C ASN A 8 -19.40 -2.95 7.72
N LYS A 9 -19.93 -1.72 7.59
CA LYS A 9 -19.10 -0.51 7.57
C LYS A 9 -18.54 -0.13 8.95
N ASP A 10 -18.80 -0.94 9.99
CA ASP A 10 -18.16 -0.74 11.28
C ASP A 10 -16.68 -1.06 11.16
N LYS A 11 -15.91 0.00 11.01
CA LYS A 11 -14.45 -0.07 10.85
C LYS A 11 -13.72 -0.21 12.19
N GLN A 12 -14.41 0.03 13.32
CA GLN A 12 -13.74 0.13 14.61
C GLN A 12 -12.96 -1.12 15.02
N PRO A 13 -13.52 -2.35 14.92
CA PRO A 13 -12.75 -3.55 15.30
C PRO A 13 -11.51 -3.78 14.42
N VAL A 14 -11.58 -3.40 13.14
CA VAL A 14 -10.44 -3.49 12.21
C VAL A 14 -9.41 -2.42 12.53
N TYR A 15 -9.86 -1.20 12.83
CA TYR A 15 -9.01 -0.10 13.28
C TYR A 15 -8.24 -0.45 14.55
N ASP A 16 -8.93 -1.00 15.56
CA ASP A 16 -8.33 -1.40 16.83
C ASP A 16 -7.26 -2.48 16.63
N MET A 17 -7.53 -3.45 15.75
CA MET A 17 -6.55 -4.48 15.38
C MET A 17 -5.36 -3.87 14.64
N TYR A 18 -5.61 -2.96 13.68
CA TYR A 18 -4.57 -2.27 12.92
C TYR A 18 -3.63 -1.50 13.84
N GLN A 19 -4.17 -0.62 14.66
CA GLN A 19 -3.39 0.20 15.60
C GLN A 19 -2.55 -0.64 16.56
N LYS A 20 -3.12 -1.75 17.05
CA LYS A 20 -2.44 -2.61 18.01
C LYS A 20 -1.27 -3.40 17.39
N ILE A 21 -1.31 -3.68 16.09
CA ILE A 21 -0.32 -4.54 15.43
C ILE A 21 0.75 -3.73 14.69
N PHE A 22 0.37 -2.63 14.04
CA PHE A 22 1.28 -1.85 13.21
C PHE A 22 1.89 -0.66 13.94
N GLU A 23 1.22 -0.17 15.00
CA GLU A 23 1.72 0.93 15.84
C GLU A 23 2.04 2.20 15.02
N ASP A 24 1.35 2.38 13.88
CA ASP A 24 1.54 3.56 13.03
C ASP A 24 1.12 4.84 13.77
N PRO A 25 1.76 5.98 13.47
CA PRO A 25 1.38 7.27 14.06
C PRO A 25 -0.11 7.57 13.83
N GLU A 26 -0.79 8.05 14.88
CA GLU A 26 -2.23 8.34 14.85
C GLU A 26 -2.69 9.16 13.64
N PRO A 27 -2.00 10.23 13.23
CA PRO A 27 -2.41 11.01 12.06
C PRO A 27 -2.41 10.19 10.75
N PHE A 28 -1.47 9.27 10.60
CA PHE A 28 -1.40 8.38 9.44
C PHE A 28 -2.52 7.35 9.46
N ALA A 29 -2.74 6.69 10.59
CA ALA A 29 -3.79 5.70 10.73
C ALA A 29 -5.18 6.32 10.52
N GLN A 30 -5.42 7.51 11.08
CA GLN A 30 -6.66 8.26 10.87
C GLN A 30 -6.87 8.55 9.39
N TYR A 31 -5.88 9.12 8.71
CA TYR A 31 -5.93 9.37 7.27
C TYR A 31 -6.23 8.08 6.49
N TYR A 32 -5.52 6.99 6.78
CA TYR A 32 -5.72 5.72 6.10
C TYR A 32 -7.16 5.21 6.25
N PHE A 33 -7.73 5.24 7.44
CA PHE A 33 -9.07 4.75 7.71
C PHE A 33 -10.19 5.70 7.26
N GLU A 34 -9.92 6.97 7.09
CA GLU A 34 -10.88 7.94 6.57
C GLU A 34 -10.91 7.94 5.03
N GLU A 35 -9.75 7.88 4.39
CA GLU A 35 -9.63 8.09 2.95
C GLU A 35 -9.45 6.79 2.16
N ILE A 36 -8.49 5.95 2.57
CA ILE A 36 -8.12 4.76 1.80
C ILE A 36 -9.09 3.60 2.08
N TYR A 37 -9.39 3.37 3.34
CA TYR A 37 -10.30 2.30 3.78
C TYR A 37 -11.71 2.42 3.20
N ALA A 38 -12.15 3.63 2.87
CA ALA A 38 -13.46 3.87 2.26
C ALA A 38 -13.63 3.21 0.89
N THR A 39 -12.52 2.97 0.17
CA THR A 39 -12.50 2.46 -1.20
C THR A 39 -11.86 1.08 -1.32
N ASN A 40 -11.22 0.58 -0.27
CA ASN A 40 -10.59 -0.72 -0.29
C ASN A 40 -11.55 -1.87 0.05
N GLN A 41 -11.06 -3.10 -0.08
CA GLN A 41 -11.72 -4.31 0.41
C GLN A 41 -10.91 -4.88 1.56
N VAL A 42 -11.60 -5.46 2.55
CA VAL A 42 -10.96 -6.11 3.69
C VAL A 42 -11.43 -7.55 3.80
N ILE A 43 -10.49 -8.48 3.79
CA ILE A 43 -10.72 -9.89 4.10
C ILE A 43 -10.47 -10.08 5.59
N LEU A 44 -11.41 -10.71 6.26
CA LEU A 44 -11.35 -11.03 7.69
C LEU A 44 -11.37 -12.55 7.89
N ALA A 45 -10.58 -13.00 8.84
CA ALA A 45 -10.75 -14.31 9.48
C ALA A 45 -11.54 -14.10 10.76
N GLU A 46 -12.74 -14.64 10.84
CA GLU A 46 -13.64 -14.49 11.97
C GLU A 46 -13.98 -15.84 12.63
N GLU A 47 -14.09 -15.84 13.94
CA GLU A 47 -14.57 -16.96 14.73
C GLU A 47 -15.32 -16.42 15.96
N ASP A 48 -16.55 -16.90 16.20
CA ASP A 48 -17.37 -16.47 17.33
C ASP A 48 -17.51 -14.94 17.46
N ASN A 49 -17.72 -14.25 16.35
CA ASN A 49 -17.79 -12.78 16.22
C ASN A 49 -16.49 -12.05 16.62
N LYS A 50 -15.35 -12.73 16.58
CA LYS A 50 -14.04 -12.12 16.82
C LYS A 50 -13.22 -12.14 15.56
N ILE A 51 -12.58 -11.02 15.27
CA ILE A 51 -11.59 -10.93 14.21
C ILE A 51 -10.29 -11.56 14.69
N LEU A 52 -9.84 -12.61 14.02
CA LEU A 52 -8.59 -13.31 14.30
C LEU A 52 -7.44 -12.79 13.42
N GLY A 53 -7.77 -12.31 12.22
CA GLY A 53 -6.83 -11.80 11.25
C GLY A 53 -7.51 -10.94 10.19
N MET A 54 -6.71 -10.16 9.47
CA MET A 54 -7.17 -9.28 8.40
C MET A 54 -6.16 -9.20 7.26
N ILE A 55 -6.65 -8.88 6.08
CA ILE A 55 -5.88 -8.44 4.90
C ILE A 55 -6.65 -7.27 4.28
N HIS A 56 -5.97 -6.16 4.03
CA HIS A 56 -6.52 -5.06 3.27
C HIS A 56 -6.07 -5.15 1.81
N LEU A 57 -6.98 -4.87 0.89
CA LEU A 57 -6.77 -4.90 -0.56
C LEU A 57 -7.04 -3.50 -1.10
N ASN A 58 -5.97 -2.76 -1.37
CA ASN A 58 -6.08 -1.40 -1.88
C ASN A 58 -6.00 -1.43 -3.42
N PRO A 59 -7.06 -1.04 -4.14
CA PRO A 59 -7.05 -1.03 -5.59
C PRO A 59 -6.17 0.12 -6.11
N TYR A 60 -5.24 -0.20 -6.99
CA TYR A 60 -4.41 0.77 -7.70
C TYR A 60 -4.41 0.52 -9.20
N HIS A 61 -4.28 1.59 -9.96
CA HIS A 61 -4.04 1.50 -11.40
C HIS A 61 -2.56 1.28 -11.66
N ILE A 62 -2.24 0.14 -12.26
CA ILE A 62 -0.86 -0.26 -12.57
C ILE A 62 -0.68 -0.31 -14.08
N ARG A 63 0.29 0.45 -14.57
CA ARG A 63 0.76 0.33 -15.93
C ARG A 63 1.75 -0.84 -16.00
N ALA A 64 1.48 -1.80 -16.89
CA ALA A 64 2.39 -2.89 -17.20
C ALA A 64 2.59 -2.97 -18.71
N GLY A 65 3.74 -2.52 -19.18
CA GLY A 65 4.01 -2.30 -20.60
C GLY A 65 2.99 -1.33 -21.23
N LYS A 66 2.20 -1.82 -22.21
CA LYS A 66 1.19 -1.00 -22.89
C LYS A 66 -0.22 -1.05 -22.28
N LYS A 67 -0.42 -1.85 -21.25
CA LYS A 67 -1.74 -2.06 -20.64
C LYS A 67 -1.78 -1.44 -19.25
N THR A 68 -2.96 -0.97 -18.88
CA THR A 68 -3.27 -0.52 -17.51
C THR A 68 -4.26 -1.51 -16.90
N TYR A 69 -3.99 -1.91 -15.67
CA TYR A 69 -4.81 -2.83 -14.90
C TYR A 69 -5.23 -2.17 -13.58
N THR A 70 -6.39 -2.48 -13.08
CA THR A 70 -6.72 -2.22 -11.68
C THR A 70 -6.35 -3.47 -10.89
N LEU A 71 -5.34 -3.35 -10.04
CA LEU A 71 -4.80 -4.45 -9.24
C LEU A 71 -4.90 -4.13 -7.77
N ASN A 72 -5.15 -5.14 -6.97
CA ASN A 72 -5.16 -4.99 -5.52
C ASN A 72 -3.72 -5.08 -4.97
N TYR A 73 -3.29 -4.03 -4.29
CA TYR A 73 -2.11 -4.03 -3.43
C TYR A 73 -2.48 -4.67 -2.09
N ILE A 74 -1.77 -5.72 -1.72
CA ILE A 74 -1.98 -6.40 -0.44
C ILE A 74 -1.26 -5.65 0.66
N VAL A 75 -1.99 -5.19 1.66
CA VAL A 75 -1.46 -4.42 2.79
C VAL A 75 -2.13 -4.83 4.10
N ALA A 76 -1.56 -4.44 5.22
CA ALA A 76 -2.09 -4.71 6.56
C ALA A 76 -2.46 -6.18 6.80
N VAL A 77 -1.59 -7.10 6.35
CA VAL A 77 -1.74 -8.54 6.61
C VAL A 77 -1.40 -8.81 8.07
N ALA A 78 -2.39 -9.16 8.86
CA ALA A 78 -2.22 -9.35 10.28
C ALA A 78 -3.01 -10.55 10.83
N VAL A 79 -2.45 -11.20 11.85
CA VAL A 79 -3.11 -12.22 12.68
C VAL A 79 -2.72 -11.93 14.12
N TRP A 80 -3.68 -11.92 15.04
CA TRP A 80 -3.39 -11.77 16.45
C TRP A 80 -2.37 -12.79 16.93
N LYS A 81 -1.48 -12.38 17.80
CA LYS A 81 -0.32 -13.19 18.25
C LYS A 81 -0.72 -14.57 18.73
N GLU A 82 -1.80 -14.68 19.50
CA GLU A 82 -2.33 -15.92 20.08
C GLU A 82 -2.95 -16.88 19.06
N TYR A 83 -3.25 -16.39 17.84
CA TYR A 83 -3.84 -17.17 16.75
C TYR A 83 -2.85 -17.47 15.63
N ARG A 84 -1.60 -16.99 15.73
CA ARG A 84 -0.56 -17.24 14.73
C ARG A 84 -0.21 -18.73 14.65
N ARG A 85 0.40 -19.13 13.53
CA ARG A 85 0.81 -20.51 13.23
C ARG A 85 -0.33 -21.54 13.17
N ARG A 86 -1.56 -21.08 12.96
CA ARG A 86 -2.77 -21.92 12.77
C ARG A 86 -3.24 -21.94 11.32
N GLY A 87 -2.43 -21.45 10.37
CA GLY A 87 -2.78 -21.40 8.94
C GLY A 87 -3.72 -20.24 8.55
N ILE A 88 -4.13 -19.38 9.49
CA ILE A 88 -5.11 -18.31 9.23
C ILE A 88 -4.66 -17.38 8.08
N MET A 89 -3.41 -16.92 8.10
CA MET A 89 -2.87 -16.10 7.01
C MET A 89 -2.94 -16.81 5.65
N ALA A 90 -2.65 -18.11 5.62
CA ALA A 90 -2.70 -18.92 4.41
C ALA A 90 -4.12 -19.01 3.83
N GLU A 91 -5.12 -19.24 4.67
CA GLU A 91 -6.52 -19.30 4.23
C GLU A 91 -7.02 -17.94 3.72
N MET A 92 -6.65 -16.83 4.37
CA MET A 92 -6.97 -15.49 3.91
C MET A 92 -6.31 -15.19 2.56
N LEU A 93 -5.01 -15.50 2.41
CA LEU A 93 -4.30 -15.30 1.12
C LEU A 93 -4.86 -16.18 0.02
N LYS A 94 -5.23 -17.43 0.32
CA LYS A 94 -5.86 -18.33 -0.65
C LYS A 94 -7.18 -17.76 -1.17
N LYS A 95 -8.02 -17.24 -0.27
CA LYS A 95 -9.25 -16.55 -0.69
C LYS A 95 -8.92 -15.35 -1.57
N CYS A 96 -7.98 -14.51 -1.13
CA CYS A 96 -7.54 -13.35 -1.88
C CYS A 96 -7.12 -13.71 -3.31
N PHE A 97 -6.28 -14.73 -3.49
CA PHE A 97 -5.79 -15.14 -4.81
C PHE A 97 -6.87 -15.74 -5.68
N ASN A 98 -7.78 -16.53 -5.11
CA ASN A 98 -8.90 -17.09 -5.86
C ASN A 98 -9.80 -15.96 -6.41
N ASP A 99 -10.14 -14.99 -5.57
CA ASP A 99 -11.01 -13.88 -5.96
C ASP A 99 -10.32 -12.97 -6.99
N MET A 100 -9.00 -12.72 -6.84
CA MET A 100 -8.21 -11.98 -7.85
C MET A 100 -8.13 -12.73 -9.18
N HIS A 101 -8.00 -14.06 -9.14
CA HIS A 101 -8.01 -14.89 -10.34
C HIS A 101 -9.36 -14.84 -11.05
N GLU A 102 -10.47 -14.95 -10.31
CA GLU A 102 -11.84 -14.81 -10.85
C GLU A 102 -12.08 -13.42 -11.45
N GLN A 103 -11.42 -12.39 -10.94
CA GLN A 103 -11.45 -11.01 -11.45
C GLN A 103 -10.45 -10.78 -12.59
N GLU A 104 -9.78 -11.81 -13.07
CA GLU A 104 -8.76 -11.74 -14.15
C GLU A 104 -7.61 -10.77 -13.84
N GLN A 105 -7.27 -10.58 -12.57
CA GLN A 105 -6.10 -9.82 -12.18
C GLN A 105 -4.83 -10.63 -12.49
N PRO A 106 -3.93 -10.15 -13.35
CA PRO A 106 -2.78 -10.94 -13.82
C PRO A 106 -1.71 -11.15 -12.77
N PHE A 107 -1.65 -10.29 -11.77
CA PHE A 107 -0.73 -10.38 -10.63
C PHE A 107 -1.20 -9.50 -9.47
N THR A 108 -0.62 -9.69 -8.32
CA THR A 108 -0.73 -8.81 -7.16
C THR A 108 0.66 -8.51 -6.62
N TYR A 109 0.76 -7.55 -5.73
CA TYR A 109 2.02 -7.12 -5.15
C TYR A 109 1.83 -6.64 -3.72
N LEU A 110 2.92 -6.62 -2.98
CA LEU A 110 2.98 -6.12 -1.61
C LEU A 110 4.39 -5.68 -1.26
N MET A 111 4.51 -4.91 -0.20
CA MET A 111 5.77 -4.58 0.45
C MET A 111 5.87 -5.40 1.74
N PRO A 112 6.75 -6.41 1.82
CA PRO A 112 6.77 -7.33 2.94
C PRO A 112 7.55 -6.75 4.13
N ALA A 113 7.01 -6.86 5.35
CA ALA A 113 7.80 -6.66 6.56
C ALA A 113 8.93 -7.72 6.70
N ASN A 114 8.66 -8.94 6.21
CA ASN A 114 9.66 -9.99 6.07
C ASN A 114 9.30 -10.88 4.87
N LYS A 115 10.20 -10.98 3.90
CA LYS A 115 10.00 -11.76 2.67
C LYS A 115 9.70 -13.24 2.92
N ALA A 116 10.28 -13.83 3.98
CA ALA A 116 10.06 -15.23 4.32
C ALA A 116 8.59 -15.57 4.64
N TYR A 117 7.76 -14.60 4.98
CA TYR A 117 6.34 -14.83 5.20
C TYR A 117 5.57 -15.09 3.91
N TYR A 118 6.04 -14.57 2.77
CA TYR A 118 5.33 -14.59 1.50
C TYR A 118 5.95 -15.53 0.45
N GLU A 119 7.21 -15.93 0.62
CA GLU A 119 7.87 -16.91 -0.25
C GLU A 119 7.09 -18.24 -0.40
N PRO A 120 6.45 -18.80 0.66
CA PRO A 120 5.64 -20.02 0.54
C PRO A 120 4.41 -19.86 -0.38
N PHE A 121 3.96 -18.62 -0.59
CA PHE A 121 2.84 -18.26 -1.47
C PHE A 121 3.30 -17.85 -2.87
N GLN A 122 4.53 -18.20 -3.26
CA GLN A 122 5.13 -17.94 -4.57
C GLN A 122 5.40 -16.46 -4.89
N PHE A 123 5.37 -15.58 -3.91
CA PHE A 123 5.87 -14.22 -4.11
C PHE A 123 7.35 -14.25 -4.43
N ARG A 124 7.76 -13.33 -5.30
CA ARG A 124 9.17 -13.13 -5.66
C ARG A 124 9.55 -11.70 -5.33
N PHE A 125 10.70 -11.55 -4.77
CA PHE A 125 11.29 -10.26 -4.50
C PHE A 125 11.80 -9.69 -5.81
N VAL A 126 11.35 -8.50 -6.17
CA VAL A 126 11.61 -7.90 -7.50
C VAL A 126 12.48 -6.65 -7.43
N MET A 127 12.54 -5.99 -6.28
CA MET A 127 13.31 -4.77 -6.09
C MET A 127 13.66 -4.57 -4.63
N ASP A 128 14.91 -4.19 -4.35
CA ASP A 128 15.32 -3.72 -3.04
C ASP A 128 14.89 -2.26 -2.88
N TRP A 129 14.52 -1.90 -1.66
CA TRP A 129 14.29 -0.50 -1.31
C TRP A 129 15.63 0.15 -1.06
N GLU A 130 15.99 1.11 -1.89
CA GLU A 130 17.16 1.94 -1.65
C GLU A 130 16.79 3.03 -0.64
N GLU A 131 17.39 2.96 0.54
CA GLU A 131 17.29 4.02 1.54
C GLU A 131 18.39 5.05 1.30
N THR A 132 17.99 6.28 1.00
CA THR A 132 18.90 7.42 0.99
C THR A 132 18.67 8.23 2.24
N MET A 133 19.63 8.23 3.15
CA MET A 133 19.61 9.14 4.30
C MET A 133 20.04 10.53 3.83
N ILE A 134 19.12 11.47 3.94
CA ILE A 134 19.38 12.88 3.71
C ILE A 134 19.57 13.51 5.09
N ASP A 135 20.78 13.92 5.42
CA ASP A 135 21.09 14.70 6.59
C ASP A 135 21.63 16.08 6.20
N ASP A 136 21.72 16.98 7.15
CA ASP A 136 22.21 18.35 6.91
C ASP A 136 23.67 18.40 6.38
N HIS A 137 24.42 17.31 6.50
CA HIS A 137 25.77 17.18 5.97
C HIS A 137 25.82 16.66 4.54
N ASN A 138 24.76 15.91 4.12
CA ASN A 138 24.63 15.36 2.77
C ASN A 138 23.83 16.28 1.83
N ILE A 139 23.06 17.20 2.38
CA ILE A 139 22.53 18.33 1.62
C ILE A 139 23.68 19.33 1.54
N SER A 140 24.56 19.20 0.57
CA SER A 140 25.38 20.34 0.18
C SER A 140 24.40 21.39 -0.35
N TYR A 141 24.00 22.30 0.51
CA TYR A 141 23.65 23.63 0.07
C TYR A 141 24.97 24.20 -0.46
N THR A 142 25.35 23.76 -1.66
CA THR A 142 26.47 24.38 -2.35
C THR A 142 26.01 25.79 -2.62
N ASP A 143 26.51 26.68 -1.80
CA ASP A 143 26.54 28.11 -2.05
C ASP A 143 27.43 28.36 -3.28
N ASP A 144 27.62 27.32 -4.09
CA ASP A 144 28.35 27.37 -5.33
C ASP A 144 27.45 28.01 -6.37
N THR A 145 27.74 29.28 -6.55
CA THR A 145 27.05 30.25 -7.37
C THR A 145 26.97 29.90 -8.87
N THR A 146 27.32 28.66 -9.26
CA THR A 146 27.31 28.21 -10.65
C THR A 146 26.04 27.47 -11.06
N ASP A 147 25.25 26.94 -10.13
CA ASP A 147 23.96 26.32 -10.43
C ASP A 147 22.81 26.97 -9.64
N ARG A 148 22.55 28.22 -9.94
CA ARG A 148 21.52 29.05 -9.28
C ARG A 148 20.08 28.68 -9.58
N ASN A 149 19.83 27.54 -10.24
CA ASN A 149 18.52 27.22 -10.80
C ASN A 149 17.71 26.21 -9.96
N HIS A 150 18.26 25.65 -8.89
CA HIS A 150 17.56 24.69 -8.06
C HIS A 150 17.10 25.33 -6.75
N LYS A 151 15.81 25.31 -6.51
CA LYS A 151 15.20 25.84 -5.29
C LYS A 151 14.29 24.79 -4.70
N ILE A 152 14.52 24.51 -3.41
CA ILE A 152 13.57 23.69 -2.61
C ILE A 152 12.40 24.59 -2.22
N VAL A 153 11.20 24.20 -2.58
CA VAL A 153 9.98 24.95 -2.28
C VAL A 153 8.95 24.01 -1.62
N HIS A 154 8.07 24.57 -0.82
CA HIS A 154 6.89 23.84 -0.39
C HIS A 154 5.96 23.62 -1.57
N ILE A 155 5.39 22.41 -1.65
CA ILE A 155 4.39 22.05 -2.65
C ILE A 155 3.06 22.70 -2.26
N MET A 156 2.44 23.38 -3.21
CA MET A 156 1.11 23.97 -3.07
C MET A 156 0.12 23.24 -3.98
N ALA A 157 -1.18 23.45 -3.75
CA ALA A 157 -2.22 22.77 -4.54
C ALA A 157 -2.11 23.06 -6.06
N GLU A 158 -1.67 24.25 -6.43
CA GLU A 158 -1.46 24.65 -7.82
C GLU A 158 -0.32 23.88 -8.51
N ASP A 159 0.64 23.33 -7.75
CA ASP A 159 1.78 22.58 -8.30
C ASP A 159 1.41 21.16 -8.70
N TYR A 160 0.24 20.67 -8.27
CA TYR A 160 -0.17 19.28 -8.44
C TYR A 160 -0.06 18.79 -9.89
N GLN A 161 -0.59 19.56 -10.85
CA GLN A 161 -0.58 19.17 -12.26
C GLN A 161 0.85 19.11 -12.82
N MET A 162 1.72 20.00 -12.41
CA MET A 162 3.13 20.02 -12.82
C MET A 162 3.87 18.80 -12.28
N ILE A 163 3.70 18.50 -11.00
CA ILE A 163 4.30 17.33 -10.34
C ILE A 163 3.81 16.04 -10.99
N GLN A 164 2.51 15.96 -11.25
CA GLN A 164 1.89 14.83 -11.90
C GLN A 164 2.47 14.57 -13.29
N ASN A 165 2.56 15.60 -14.13
CA ASN A 165 3.14 15.50 -15.47
C ASN A 165 4.63 15.12 -15.43
N PHE A 166 5.35 15.57 -14.40
CA PHE A 166 6.74 15.17 -14.18
C PHE A 166 6.85 13.69 -13.83
N LEU A 167 6.06 13.24 -12.85
CA LEU A 167 6.07 11.86 -12.37
C LEU A 167 5.65 10.88 -13.47
N GLU A 168 4.65 11.21 -14.27
CA GLU A 168 4.26 10.38 -15.42
C GLU A 168 5.43 10.14 -16.37
N ARG A 169 6.09 11.22 -16.82
CA ARG A 169 7.26 11.13 -17.71
C ARG A 169 8.42 10.38 -17.06
N PHE A 170 8.65 10.60 -15.77
CA PHE A 170 9.68 9.90 -15.02
C PHE A 170 9.39 8.39 -14.94
N MET A 171 8.14 8.02 -14.72
CA MET A 171 7.72 6.62 -14.59
C MET A 171 7.72 5.85 -15.91
N GLU A 172 7.66 6.52 -17.07
CA GLU A 172 7.70 5.89 -18.41
C GLU A 172 8.97 5.07 -18.68
N GLN A 173 10.05 5.34 -17.95
CA GLN A 173 11.27 4.54 -18.02
C GLN A 173 11.12 3.12 -17.43
N TYR A 174 10.08 2.88 -16.64
CA TYR A 174 9.81 1.59 -16.01
C TYR A 174 8.78 0.79 -16.80
N ASN A 175 8.97 -0.52 -16.85
CA ASN A 175 8.02 -1.43 -17.50
C ASN A 175 6.73 -1.65 -16.71
N ILE A 176 6.80 -1.50 -15.38
CA ILE A 176 5.67 -1.65 -14.45
C ILE A 176 5.75 -0.52 -13.43
N TYR A 177 4.65 0.20 -13.28
CA TYR A 177 4.56 1.29 -12.31
C TYR A 177 3.11 1.62 -11.94
N THR A 178 2.94 2.24 -10.79
CA THR A 178 1.64 2.76 -10.33
C THR A 178 1.30 4.05 -11.07
N CYS A 179 0.09 4.13 -11.61
CA CYS A 179 -0.43 5.35 -12.22
C CYS A 179 -0.82 6.33 -11.11
N LEU A 180 0.06 7.26 -10.78
CA LEU A 180 -0.11 8.18 -9.64
C LEU A 180 -1.32 9.10 -9.78
N LEU A 181 -1.80 9.35 -11.00
CA LEU A 181 -2.97 10.17 -11.32
C LEU A 181 -4.26 9.76 -10.61
N TYR A 182 -4.43 8.45 -10.40
CA TYR A 182 -5.68 7.88 -9.90
C TYR A 182 -5.59 7.39 -8.46
N THR A 183 -4.39 7.39 -7.90
CA THR A 183 -4.12 6.73 -6.61
C THR A 183 -3.52 7.65 -5.56
N SER A 184 -3.01 8.82 -5.98
CA SER A 184 -2.54 9.83 -5.04
C SER A 184 -3.74 10.61 -4.51
N PRO A 185 -3.90 10.72 -3.20
CA PRO A 185 -4.91 11.61 -2.64
C PRO A 185 -4.65 13.04 -3.12
N SER A 186 -5.70 13.71 -3.55
CA SER A 186 -5.62 15.15 -3.79
C SER A 186 -5.27 15.83 -2.47
N PRO A 187 -4.32 16.78 -2.45
CA PRO A 187 -4.18 17.65 -1.29
C PRO A 187 -5.54 18.29 -1.03
N ARG A 188 -6.06 18.11 0.16
CA ARG A 188 -7.28 18.82 0.55
C ARG A 188 -6.91 20.22 1.01
N ASP A 189 -7.68 21.19 0.57
CA ASP A 189 -7.66 22.56 1.08
C ASP A 189 -8.01 22.60 2.59
#